data_b5a46412346519c78209961df3f9d21f
#
_entry.id   b5a46412346519c78209961df3f9d21f
#
_cell.length_a   1.000
_cell.length_b   1.000
_cell.length_c   1.000
_cell.angle_alpha   90.00
_cell.angle_beta   90.00
_cell.angle_gamma   90.00
#
_symmetry.space_group_name_H-M   'P 1'
#
loop_
_entity.id
_entity.type
_entity.pdbx_description
1 polymer ?
#
loop_
_entity_poly.entity_id
_entity_poly.type
_entity_poly.pdbx_seq_one_letter_code
_entity_poly.pdbx_strand_id
1 'polypeptide(L)'
;MTPVKAIGKFLDQPILTAKINKYIPPVLASGSCVVIGKTLNETPSSERKKEGGKLGIILGSTILSAIFAPKIASKITGRNTSKTLSVIKDENSKLVDTYISEYGKNELSKILEKSKTGLLSPNEISILFNKNKDIGDKLIPPPDNIKAKDIFKEIGWLSIFGAVPVAGGIVGGIAADRIYEKKEWKNKVPDKVNEGIYQYLANIFLCNIGAGIALGILEKLNIKSKMARCIGMVAGILLTGVIGGSVMANYIGNKLINPVIFKDKTEEKRTPELLDLSLHTDDIATVSLLSGLKWIEPSLPILYSISGYRAGIGYRNDKNPKSKHIKVSA
;
A
#
# COMPACT_ATOMS: atom_id res chain seq x y z
N MET A 1 17.59 3.81 26.94
CA MET A 1 16.47 3.33 26.09
C MET A 1 16.43 1.81 26.08
N THR A 2 15.26 1.15 26.04
CA THR A 2 15.18 -0.33 25.93
C THR A 2 15.51 -0.78 24.51
N PRO A 3 16.08 -2.00 24.30
CA PRO A 3 16.41 -2.51 22.97
C PRO A 3 15.20 -2.50 22.00
N VAL A 4 14.02 -2.88 22.48
CA VAL A 4 12.79 -2.87 21.67
C VAL A 4 12.43 -1.47 21.18
N LYS A 5 12.56 -0.45 22.05
CA LYS A 5 12.34 0.95 21.67
C LYS A 5 13.39 1.44 20.66
N ALA A 6 14.63 1.01 20.79
CA ALA A 6 15.70 1.37 19.84
C ALA A 6 15.46 0.76 18.46
N ILE A 7 14.97 -0.48 18.38
CA ILE A 7 14.56 -1.13 17.12
C ILE A 7 13.37 -0.38 16.49
N GLY A 8 12.35 0.00 17.30
CA GLY A 8 11.23 0.81 16.80
C GLY A 8 11.71 2.13 16.18
N LYS A 9 12.58 2.87 16.90
CA LYS A 9 13.16 4.12 16.39
C LYS A 9 14.07 3.90 15.16
N PHE A 10 14.75 2.75 15.05
CA PHE A 10 15.52 2.39 13.85
C PHE A 10 14.60 2.31 12.63
N LEU A 11 13.45 1.70 12.76
CA LEU A 11 12.47 1.58 11.68
C LEU A 11 11.79 2.91 11.34
N ASP A 12 11.67 3.81 12.32
CA ASP A 12 11.04 5.13 12.16
C ASP A 12 11.97 6.21 11.58
N GLN A 13 13.22 5.88 11.24
CA GLN A 13 14.13 6.85 10.64
C GLN A 13 13.60 7.38 9.29
N PRO A 14 13.44 8.70 9.11
CA PRO A 14 12.97 9.26 7.84
C PRO A 14 13.85 8.87 6.64
N ILE A 15 15.17 8.73 6.85
CA ILE A 15 16.11 8.24 5.82
C ILE A 15 15.78 6.82 5.38
N LEU A 16 15.34 5.92 6.28
CA LEU A 16 14.97 4.55 5.94
C LEU A 16 13.74 4.55 5.01
N THR A 17 12.70 5.27 5.41
CA THR A 17 11.48 5.43 4.62
C THR A 17 11.78 5.98 3.22
N ALA A 18 12.61 7.04 3.14
CA ALA A 18 12.98 7.62 1.85
C ALA A 18 13.86 6.69 0.98
N LYS A 19 14.74 5.89 1.60
CA LYS A 19 15.49 4.85 0.88
C LYS A 19 14.56 3.78 0.32
N ILE A 20 13.61 3.28 1.11
CA ILE A 20 12.62 2.29 0.64
C ILE A 20 11.85 2.87 -0.54
N ASN A 21 11.31 4.09 -0.43
CA ASN A 21 10.60 4.77 -1.52
C ASN A 21 11.40 4.82 -2.83
N LYS A 22 12.72 5.05 -2.74
CA LYS A 22 13.60 5.08 -3.92
C LYS A 22 13.66 3.72 -4.63
N TYR A 23 13.54 2.61 -3.89
CA TYR A 23 13.62 1.25 -4.45
C TYR A 23 12.27 0.69 -4.91
N ILE A 24 11.15 1.34 -4.63
CA ILE A 24 9.83 0.86 -5.05
C ILE A 24 9.72 0.68 -6.58
N PRO A 25 10.09 1.65 -7.45
CA PRO A 25 9.98 1.45 -8.89
C PRO A 25 10.78 0.25 -9.41
N PRO A 26 12.07 0.03 -9.07
CA PRO A 26 12.78 -1.16 -9.50
C PRO A 26 12.21 -2.47 -8.92
N VAL A 27 11.67 -2.46 -7.70
CA VAL A 27 10.99 -3.64 -7.11
C VAL A 27 9.73 -3.98 -7.91
N LEU A 28 8.91 -3.00 -8.24
CA LEU A 28 7.72 -3.19 -9.08
C LEU A 28 8.09 -3.72 -10.47
N ALA A 29 9.12 -3.15 -11.10
CA ALA A 29 9.60 -3.63 -12.39
C ALA A 29 10.08 -5.08 -12.33
N SER A 30 10.92 -5.41 -11.34
CA SER A 30 11.43 -6.77 -11.14
C SER A 30 10.31 -7.78 -10.86
N GLY A 31 9.37 -7.43 -9.97
CA GLY A 31 8.19 -8.25 -9.69
C GLY A 31 7.36 -8.51 -10.94
N SER A 32 7.20 -7.51 -11.80
CA SER A 32 6.49 -7.67 -13.09
C SER A 32 7.20 -8.61 -14.04
N CYS A 33 8.54 -8.54 -14.12
CA CYS A 33 9.31 -9.49 -14.93
C CYS A 33 9.12 -10.94 -14.44
N VAL A 34 9.05 -11.14 -13.11
CA VAL A 34 8.79 -12.47 -12.53
C VAL A 34 7.39 -12.96 -12.90
N VAL A 35 6.36 -12.10 -12.77
CA VAL A 35 4.98 -12.45 -13.14
C VAL A 35 4.89 -12.80 -14.63
N ILE A 36 5.46 -11.98 -15.50
CA ILE A 36 5.48 -12.23 -16.95
C ILE A 36 6.20 -13.54 -17.23
N GLY A 37 7.41 -13.73 -16.68
CA GLY A 37 8.21 -14.93 -16.90
C GLY A 37 7.49 -16.21 -16.48
N LYS A 38 6.87 -16.21 -15.29
CA LYS A 38 6.08 -17.34 -14.80
C LYS A 38 4.90 -17.63 -15.72
N THR A 39 4.11 -16.63 -16.07
CA THR A 39 2.94 -16.80 -16.94
C THR A 39 3.34 -17.32 -18.33
N LEU A 40 4.41 -16.77 -18.92
CA LEU A 40 4.89 -17.23 -20.23
C LEU A 40 5.43 -18.65 -20.21
N ASN A 41 6.02 -19.08 -19.08
CA ASN A 41 6.46 -20.47 -18.94
C ASN A 41 5.28 -21.45 -18.91
N GLU A 42 4.16 -21.05 -18.35
CA GLU A 42 2.91 -21.84 -18.29
C GLU A 42 2.08 -21.72 -19.58
N THR A 43 2.41 -20.79 -20.50
CA THR A 43 1.67 -20.50 -21.73
C THR A 43 2.25 -21.30 -22.90
N PRO A 44 1.40 -21.92 -23.76
CA PRO A 44 1.84 -22.59 -25.00
C PRO A 44 2.67 -21.64 -25.88
N SER A 45 3.69 -22.16 -26.54
CA SER A 45 4.65 -21.35 -27.32
C SER A 45 3.99 -20.47 -28.39
N SER A 46 2.92 -20.94 -29.01
CA SER A 46 2.13 -20.17 -30.00
C SER A 46 1.44 -18.94 -29.46
N GLU A 47 1.14 -18.92 -28.17
CA GLU A 47 0.39 -17.82 -27.51
C GLU A 47 1.29 -16.88 -26.69
N ARG A 48 2.54 -17.26 -26.42
CA ARG A 48 3.47 -16.51 -25.56
C ARG A 48 3.63 -15.05 -25.96
N LYS A 49 3.76 -14.77 -27.27
CA LYS A 49 3.93 -13.41 -27.77
C LYS A 49 2.69 -12.54 -27.47
N LYS A 50 1.50 -13.10 -27.66
CA LYS A 50 0.23 -12.44 -27.37
C LYS A 50 0.07 -12.19 -25.87
N GLU A 51 0.25 -13.23 -25.05
CA GLU A 51 0.12 -13.11 -23.59
C GLU A 51 1.18 -12.20 -22.98
N GLY A 52 2.43 -12.27 -23.43
CA GLY A 52 3.50 -11.37 -22.98
C GLY A 52 3.21 -9.90 -23.30
N GLY A 53 2.68 -9.62 -24.50
CA GLY A 53 2.28 -8.29 -24.89
C GLY A 53 1.11 -7.75 -24.04
N LYS A 54 0.10 -8.59 -23.78
CA LYS A 54 -1.04 -8.23 -22.91
C LYS A 54 -0.57 -7.91 -21.49
N LEU A 55 0.21 -8.81 -20.89
CA LEU A 55 0.74 -8.61 -19.54
C LEU A 55 1.64 -7.39 -19.45
N GLY A 56 2.46 -7.14 -20.46
CA GLY A 56 3.31 -5.94 -20.52
C GLY A 56 2.51 -4.65 -20.46
N ILE A 57 1.38 -4.56 -21.19
CA ILE A 57 0.50 -3.40 -21.15
C ILE A 57 -0.20 -3.27 -19.79
N ILE A 58 -0.75 -4.35 -19.25
CA ILE A 58 -1.47 -4.34 -17.97
C ILE A 58 -0.53 -3.94 -16.84
N LEU A 59 0.61 -4.61 -16.72
CA LEU A 59 1.59 -4.34 -15.67
C LEU A 59 2.22 -2.95 -15.84
N GLY A 60 2.57 -2.56 -17.08
CA GLY A 60 3.10 -1.23 -17.35
C GLY A 60 2.15 -0.12 -16.93
N SER A 61 0.88 -0.22 -17.31
CA SER A 61 -0.15 0.75 -16.91
C SER A 61 -0.38 0.77 -15.39
N THR A 62 -0.44 -0.40 -14.77
CA THR A 62 -0.62 -0.53 -13.31
C THR A 62 0.55 0.08 -12.55
N ILE A 63 1.78 -0.23 -12.93
CA ILE A 63 2.98 0.27 -12.27
C ILE A 63 3.12 1.78 -12.42
N LEU A 64 2.93 2.30 -13.64
CA LEU A 64 2.97 3.74 -13.87
C LEU A 64 1.95 4.45 -12.99
N SER A 65 0.72 3.97 -12.97
CA SER A 65 -0.31 4.54 -12.10
C SER A 65 0.03 4.42 -10.62
N ALA A 66 0.59 3.31 -10.15
CA ALA A 66 1.00 3.13 -8.76
C ALA A 66 2.16 4.07 -8.35
N ILE A 67 3.12 4.31 -9.24
CA ILE A 67 4.23 5.26 -8.99
C ILE A 67 3.72 6.71 -8.87
N PHE A 68 2.73 7.08 -9.69
CA PHE A 68 2.16 8.43 -9.66
C PHE A 68 1.03 8.60 -8.63
N ALA A 69 0.43 7.53 -8.15
CA ALA A 69 -0.70 7.54 -7.23
C ALA A 69 -0.48 8.40 -5.96
N PRO A 70 0.67 8.34 -5.25
CA PRO A 70 0.90 9.19 -4.08
C PRO A 70 0.84 10.68 -4.40
N LYS A 71 1.40 11.09 -5.55
CA LYS A 71 1.39 12.49 -6.00
C LYS A 71 -0.02 12.95 -6.37
N ILE A 72 -0.78 12.10 -7.06
CA ILE A 72 -2.17 12.37 -7.45
C ILE A 72 -3.03 12.50 -6.19
N ALA A 73 -2.95 11.53 -5.28
CA ALA A 73 -3.69 11.54 -4.03
C ALA A 73 -3.36 12.78 -3.19
N SER A 74 -2.08 13.13 -3.06
CA SER A 74 -1.64 14.31 -2.30
C SER A 74 -2.14 15.62 -2.93
N LYS A 75 -2.14 15.72 -4.25
CA LYS A 75 -2.67 16.91 -4.96
C LYS A 75 -4.17 17.10 -4.74
N ILE A 76 -4.93 16.00 -4.70
CA ILE A 76 -6.39 16.04 -4.53
C ILE A 76 -6.76 16.32 -3.07
N THR A 77 -6.06 15.71 -2.10
CA THR A 77 -6.39 15.80 -0.67
C THR A 77 -5.68 16.95 0.06
N GLY A 78 -4.71 17.62 -0.59
CA GLY A 78 -3.88 18.62 0.05
C GLY A 78 -2.87 18.07 1.07
N ARG A 79 -2.71 16.73 1.15
CA ARG A 79 -1.70 16.11 2.01
C ARG A 79 -0.31 16.30 1.42
N ASN A 80 0.66 16.67 2.24
CA ASN A 80 2.06 16.76 1.81
C ASN A 80 2.58 15.37 1.42
N THR A 81 3.29 15.30 0.29
CA THR A 81 4.02 14.08 -0.11
C THR A 81 5.18 13.81 0.84
N SER A 82 5.53 12.53 0.98
CA SER A 82 6.74 12.13 1.72
C SER A 82 7.96 12.84 1.16
N LYS A 83 8.83 13.34 2.06
CA LYS A 83 10.06 14.02 1.67
C LYS A 83 10.99 13.09 0.89
N THR A 84 11.66 13.62 -0.11
CA THR A 84 12.67 12.87 -0.86
C THR A 84 13.94 12.65 -0.01
N LEU A 85 14.72 11.64 -0.39
CA LEU A 85 15.99 11.35 0.32
C LEU A 85 16.95 12.54 0.34
N SER A 86 17.00 13.34 -0.73
CA SER A 86 17.83 14.54 -0.80
C SER A 86 17.40 15.61 0.20
N VAL A 87 16.10 15.86 0.29
CA VAL A 87 15.53 16.84 1.24
C VAL A 87 15.82 16.42 2.69
N ILE A 88 15.61 15.13 3.01
CA ILE A 88 15.88 14.63 4.38
C ILE A 88 17.35 14.76 4.74
N LYS A 89 18.27 14.45 3.80
CA LYS A 89 19.70 14.60 4.04
C LYS A 89 20.10 16.05 4.25
N ASP A 90 19.53 16.96 3.49
CA ASP A 90 19.78 18.41 3.66
C ASP A 90 19.27 18.92 5.01
N GLU A 91 18.04 18.55 5.39
CA GLU A 91 17.48 18.90 6.69
C GLU A 91 18.31 18.33 7.86
N ASN A 92 18.70 17.06 7.78
CA ASN A 92 19.56 16.44 8.80
C ASN A 92 20.92 17.12 8.87
N SER A 93 21.52 17.46 7.72
CA SER A 93 22.80 18.16 7.69
C SER A 93 22.70 19.51 8.40
N LYS A 94 21.72 20.33 8.05
CA LYS A 94 21.48 21.63 8.71
C LYS A 94 21.27 21.48 10.20
N LEU A 95 20.46 20.50 10.63
CA LEU A 95 20.20 20.24 12.03
C LEU A 95 21.47 19.86 12.80
N VAL A 96 22.28 18.97 12.25
CA VAL A 96 23.52 18.50 12.87
C VAL A 96 24.57 19.61 12.88
N ASP A 97 24.72 20.37 11.78
CA ASP A 97 25.68 21.47 11.71
C ASP A 97 25.35 22.57 12.73
N THR A 98 24.07 22.90 12.87
CA THR A 98 23.60 23.83 13.91
C THR A 98 23.94 23.31 15.31
N TYR A 99 23.65 22.02 15.59
CA TYR A 99 23.96 21.42 16.89
C TYR A 99 25.46 21.45 17.19
N ILE A 100 26.31 21.10 16.23
CA ILE A 100 27.78 21.08 16.42
C ILE A 100 28.33 22.50 16.61
N SER A 101 27.75 23.50 15.91
CA SER A 101 28.14 24.89 16.08
C SER A 101 27.78 25.44 17.46
N GLU A 102 26.68 25.00 18.02
CA GLU A 102 26.15 25.47 19.30
C GLU A 102 26.82 24.78 20.51
N TYR A 103 27.01 23.47 20.42
CA TYR A 103 27.49 22.64 21.54
C TYR A 103 28.92 22.11 21.36
N GLY A 104 29.59 22.44 20.25
CA GLY A 104 30.91 21.93 19.92
C GLY A 104 30.95 20.43 19.56
N LYS A 105 32.16 19.97 19.22
CA LYS A 105 32.37 18.54 18.97
C LYS A 105 32.43 17.78 20.29
N ASN A 106 31.56 16.78 20.42
CA ASN A 106 31.43 15.92 21.60
C ASN A 106 31.30 14.44 21.20
N GLU A 107 31.05 13.55 22.16
CA GLU A 107 30.93 12.11 21.93
C GLU A 107 29.81 11.74 20.94
N LEU A 108 28.78 12.58 20.79
CA LEU A 108 27.70 12.36 19.84
C LEU A 108 28.06 12.75 18.41
N SER A 109 29.12 13.52 18.20
CA SER A 109 29.45 14.09 16.88
C SER A 109 29.58 13.02 15.79
N LYS A 110 30.20 11.87 16.09
CA LYS A 110 30.30 10.76 15.13
C LYS A 110 28.93 10.19 14.72
N ILE A 111 28.03 10.02 15.69
CA ILE A 111 26.66 9.52 15.44
C ILE A 111 25.87 10.56 14.65
N LEU A 112 25.97 11.82 15.02
CA LEU A 112 25.30 12.93 14.35
C LEU A 112 25.79 13.12 12.91
N GLU A 113 27.11 13.10 12.68
CA GLU A 113 27.67 13.15 11.31
C GLU A 113 27.16 11.99 10.44
N LYS A 114 27.11 10.77 10.99
CA LYS A 114 26.54 9.63 10.29
C LYS A 114 25.06 9.82 9.96
N SER A 115 24.27 10.46 10.85
CA SER A 115 22.83 10.69 10.65
C SER A 115 22.53 11.66 9.51
N LYS A 116 23.48 12.49 9.05
CA LYS A 116 23.28 13.38 7.90
C LYS A 116 22.91 12.61 6.63
N THR A 117 23.55 11.47 6.39
CA THR A 117 23.44 10.75 5.12
C THR A 117 23.13 9.26 5.24
N GLY A 118 23.33 8.69 6.43
CA GLY A 118 23.25 7.27 6.73
C GLY A 118 22.19 6.90 7.76
N LEU A 119 21.98 5.60 7.90
CA LEU A 119 21.12 5.03 8.94
C LEU A 119 21.92 4.87 10.23
N LEU A 120 21.31 5.25 11.35
CA LEU A 120 21.80 4.94 12.67
C LEU A 120 21.39 3.53 13.05
N SER A 121 22.29 2.74 13.61
CA SER A 121 21.97 1.42 14.19
C SER A 121 21.15 1.56 15.48
N PRO A 122 20.46 0.51 15.95
CA PRO A 122 19.74 0.55 17.23
C PRO A 122 20.61 0.96 18.42
N ASN A 123 21.89 0.56 18.45
CA ASN A 123 22.85 0.96 19.50
C ASN A 123 23.16 2.47 19.42
N GLU A 124 23.46 3.02 18.24
CA GLU A 124 23.71 4.45 18.06
C GLU A 124 22.47 5.29 18.44
N ILE A 125 21.27 4.81 18.09
CA ILE A 125 20.00 5.43 18.50
C ILE A 125 19.88 5.42 20.03
N SER A 126 20.17 4.30 20.67
CA SER A 126 20.10 4.21 22.12
C SER A 126 21.07 5.20 22.80
N ILE A 127 22.30 5.32 22.30
CA ILE A 127 23.28 6.28 22.80
C ILE A 127 22.77 7.72 22.59
N LEU A 128 22.30 8.05 21.38
CA LEU A 128 21.78 9.36 21.04
C LEU A 128 20.63 9.79 21.97
N PHE A 129 19.62 8.93 22.12
CA PHE A 129 18.44 9.24 22.95
C PHE A 129 18.72 9.26 24.46
N ASN A 130 19.70 8.50 24.94
CA ASN A 130 20.11 8.53 26.34
C ASN A 130 20.91 9.78 26.69
N LYS A 131 21.74 10.29 25.75
CA LYS A 131 22.58 11.47 25.96
C LYS A 131 21.88 12.78 25.59
N ASN A 132 21.11 12.80 24.51
CA ASN A 132 20.36 13.98 24.09
C ASN A 132 19.07 13.58 23.36
N LYS A 133 17.99 13.52 24.12
CA LYS A 133 16.68 13.15 23.59
C LYS A 133 16.13 14.19 22.60
N ASP A 134 16.41 15.47 22.81
CA ASP A 134 15.86 16.56 21.98
C ASP A 134 16.36 16.47 20.54
N ILE A 135 17.68 16.34 20.33
CA ILE A 135 18.25 16.13 19.00
C ILE A 135 17.80 14.78 18.40
N GLY A 136 17.66 13.74 19.25
CA GLY A 136 17.14 12.45 18.85
C GLY A 136 15.72 12.55 18.31
N ASP A 137 14.82 13.26 18.99
CA ASP A 137 13.43 13.47 18.57
C ASP A 137 13.32 14.39 17.32
N LYS A 138 14.27 15.30 17.11
CA LYS A 138 14.35 16.09 15.86
C LYS A 138 14.76 15.26 14.66
N LEU A 139 15.75 14.35 14.83
CA LEU A 139 16.23 13.46 13.78
C LEU A 139 15.27 12.29 13.49
N ILE A 140 14.65 11.75 14.54
CA ILE A 140 13.72 10.64 14.48
C ILE A 140 12.46 11.04 15.27
N PRO A 141 11.55 11.80 14.65
CA PRO A 141 10.37 12.31 15.32
C PRO A 141 9.55 11.18 15.97
N PRO A 142 9.03 11.42 17.18
CA PRO A 142 8.13 10.46 17.80
C PRO A 142 6.86 10.29 16.93
N PRO A 143 6.23 9.11 16.97
CA PRO A 143 4.94 8.94 16.32
C PRO A 143 3.90 9.87 16.94
N ASP A 144 3.11 10.49 16.09
CA ASP A 144 2.01 11.34 16.52
C ASP A 144 0.99 10.53 17.33
N ASN A 145 0.32 11.18 18.30
CA ASN A 145 -0.84 10.59 18.97
C ASN A 145 -2.04 10.62 18.01
N ILE A 146 -2.13 9.59 17.17
CA ILE A 146 -3.16 9.49 16.13
C ILE A 146 -4.54 9.27 16.80
N LYS A 147 -5.47 10.15 16.47
CA LYS A 147 -6.89 10.07 16.86
C LYS A 147 -7.70 9.51 15.70
N ALA A 148 -8.92 9.04 15.98
CA ALA A 148 -9.84 8.58 14.93
C ALA A 148 -10.05 9.63 13.84
N LYS A 149 -10.14 10.92 14.19
CA LYS A 149 -10.24 12.02 13.23
C LYS A 149 -9.07 12.08 12.24
N ASP A 150 -7.86 11.78 12.69
CA ASP A 150 -6.67 11.82 11.84
C ASP A 150 -6.67 10.64 10.87
N ILE A 151 -7.14 9.47 11.33
CA ILE A 151 -7.34 8.30 10.47
C ILE A 151 -8.36 8.58 9.36
N PHE A 152 -9.50 9.23 9.66
CA PHE A 152 -10.47 9.57 8.63
C PHE A 152 -9.92 10.52 7.56
N LYS A 153 -8.98 11.41 7.91
CA LYS A 153 -8.26 12.22 6.93
C LYS A 153 -7.33 11.36 6.06
N GLU A 154 -6.62 10.42 6.68
CA GLU A 154 -5.76 9.48 5.95
C GLU A 154 -6.57 8.56 5.04
N ILE A 155 -7.77 8.11 5.44
CA ILE A 155 -8.67 7.30 4.62
C ILE A 155 -8.96 7.98 3.28
N GLY A 156 -9.21 9.28 3.27
CA GLY A 156 -9.41 10.04 2.03
C GLY A 156 -8.21 9.95 1.09
N TRP A 157 -7.01 10.11 1.61
CA TRP A 157 -5.79 9.99 0.84
C TRP A 157 -5.53 8.56 0.37
N LEU A 158 -5.64 7.57 1.25
CA LEU A 158 -5.46 6.15 0.94
C LEU A 158 -6.46 5.66 -0.11
N SER A 159 -7.71 6.12 -0.03
CA SER A 159 -8.77 5.78 -0.98
C SER A 159 -8.42 6.24 -2.40
N ILE A 160 -7.95 7.48 -2.56
CA ILE A 160 -7.52 8.00 -3.87
C ILE A 160 -6.23 7.30 -4.30
N PHE A 161 -5.28 7.11 -3.38
CA PHE A 161 -4.04 6.42 -3.67
C PHE A 161 -4.29 5.01 -4.22
N GLY A 162 -5.15 4.22 -3.59
CA GLY A 162 -5.48 2.87 -4.03
C GLY A 162 -6.34 2.83 -5.30
N ALA A 163 -7.24 3.80 -5.49
CA ALA A 163 -8.09 3.87 -6.69
C ALA A 163 -7.27 4.06 -7.98
N VAL A 164 -6.17 4.82 -7.93
CA VAL A 164 -5.35 5.15 -9.12
C VAL A 164 -4.71 3.90 -9.75
N PRO A 165 -4.03 3.00 -9.03
CA PRO A 165 -3.50 1.76 -9.60
C PRO A 165 -4.59 0.80 -10.09
N VAL A 166 -5.74 0.72 -9.40
CA VAL A 166 -6.88 -0.09 -9.82
C VAL A 166 -7.44 0.42 -11.15
N ALA A 167 -7.66 1.73 -11.27
CA ALA A 167 -8.08 2.35 -12.54
C ALA A 167 -7.04 2.14 -13.65
N GLY A 168 -5.76 2.31 -13.33
CA GLY A 168 -4.66 2.06 -14.26
C GLY A 168 -4.64 0.62 -14.77
N GLY A 169 -4.88 -0.34 -13.89
CA GLY A 169 -4.99 -1.75 -14.25
C GLY A 169 -6.17 -2.03 -15.19
N ILE A 170 -7.36 -1.51 -14.86
CA ILE A 170 -8.57 -1.64 -15.71
C ILE A 170 -8.29 -1.05 -17.10
N VAL A 171 -7.79 0.17 -17.19
CA VAL A 171 -7.49 0.85 -18.46
C VAL A 171 -6.45 0.07 -19.27
N GLY A 172 -5.36 -0.36 -18.61
CA GLY A 172 -4.34 -1.18 -19.24
C GLY A 172 -4.89 -2.52 -19.73
N GLY A 173 -5.75 -3.17 -18.93
CA GLY A 173 -6.40 -4.42 -19.31
C GLY A 173 -7.35 -4.28 -20.51
N ILE A 174 -8.15 -3.23 -20.54
CA ILE A 174 -9.03 -2.93 -21.67
C ILE A 174 -8.21 -2.64 -22.93
N ALA A 175 -7.14 -1.83 -22.81
CA ALA A 175 -6.25 -1.51 -23.93
C ALA A 175 -5.56 -2.76 -24.47
N ALA A 176 -5.06 -3.63 -23.59
CA ALA A 176 -4.43 -4.88 -23.96
C ALA A 176 -5.39 -5.81 -24.72
N ASP A 177 -6.62 -5.99 -24.20
CA ASP A 177 -7.60 -6.84 -24.88
C ASP A 177 -8.05 -6.23 -26.23
N ARG A 178 -8.20 -4.90 -26.31
CA ARG A 178 -8.52 -4.24 -27.56
C ARG A 178 -7.47 -4.46 -28.66
N ILE A 179 -6.18 -4.52 -28.26
CA ILE A 179 -5.07 -4.73 -29.20
C ILE A 179 -4.98 -6.19 -29.62
N TYR A 180 -5.06 -7.11 -28.67
CA TYR A 180 -4.79 -8.53 -28.89
C TYR A 180 -6.01 -9.40 -29.11
N GLU A 181 -7.22 -8.93 -28.72
CA GLU A 181 -8.48 -9.67 -28.77
C GLU A 181 -9.62 -8.85 -29.42
N LYS A 182 -9.34 -8.30 -30.58
CA LYS A 182 -10.17 -7.31 -31.28
C LYS A 182 -11.68 -7.61 -31.36
N LYS A 183 -12.09 -8.88 -31.39
CA LYS A 183 -13.51 -9.27 -31.47
C LYS A 183 -14.17 -9.45 -30.10
N GLU A 184 -13.40 -9.82 -29.07
CA GLU A 184 -13.94 -10.26 -27.77
C GLU A 184 -13.66 -9.28 -26.61
N TRP A 185 -12.88 -8.22 -26.84
CA TRP A 185 -12.45 -7.34 -25.77
C TRP A 185 -13.61 -6.73 -24.97
N LYS A 186 -14.74 -6.42 -25.65
CA LYS A 186 -15.94 -5.85 -25.01
C LYS A 186 -16.55 -6.80 -23.97
N ASN A 187 -16.51 -8.08 -24.23
CA ASN A 187 -17.05 -9.12 -23.35
C ASN A 187 -16.21 -9.29 -22.06
N LYS A 188 -14.96 -8.83 -22.07
CA LYS A 188 -14.04 -8.90 -20.92
C LYS A 188 -14.03 -7.65 -20.06
N VAL A 189 -14.59 -6.54 -20.54
CA VAL A 189 -14.67 -5.29 -19.79
C VAL A 189 -15.46 -5.45 -18.48
N PRO A 190 -16.62 -6.14 -18.45
CA PRO A 190 -17.36 -6.34 -17.21
C PRO A 190 -16.55 -6.99 -16.10
N ASP A 191 -15.76 -8.02 -16.41
CA ASP A 191 -14.93 -8.72 -15.43
C ASP A 191 -13.87 -7.78 -14.81
N LYS A 192 -13.24 -6.94 -15.64
CA LYS A 192 -12.23 -5.98 -15.18
C LYS A 192 -12.84 -4.89 -14.28
N VAL A 193 -13.99 -4.37 -14.66
CA VAL A 193 -14.70 -3.35 -13.87
C VAL A 193 -15.18 -3.92 -12.54
N ASN A 194 -15.84 -5.09 -12.58
CA ASN A 194 -16.33 -5.74 -11.38
C ASN A 194 -15.20 -6.17 -10.43
N GLU A 195 -14.09 -6.68 -10.97
CA GLU A 195 -12.92 -6.97 -10.13
C GLU A 195 -12.29 -5.68 -9.58
N GLY A 196 -12.24 -4.61 -10.36
CA GLY A 196 -11.76 -3.32 -9.88
C GLY A 196 -12.61 -2.77 -8.74
N ILE A 197 -13.93 -2.88 -8.85
CA ILE A 197 -14.86 -2.51 -7.75
C ILE A 197 -14.61 -3.37 -6.52
N TYR A 198 -14.42 -4.67 -6.70
CA TYR A 198 -14.11 -5.58 -5.60
C TYR A 198 -12.79 -5.20 -4.93
N GLN A 199 -11.71 -5.04 -5.69
CA GLN A 199 -10.39 -4.68 -5.18
C GLN A 199 -10.43 -3.33 -4.44
N TYR A 200 -11.18 -2.36 -4.98
CA TYR A 200 -11.29 -1.05 -4.35
C TYR A 200 -12.15 -1.09 -3.07
N LEU A 201 -13.35 -1.67 -3.13
CA LEU A 201 -14.26 -1.66 -1.98
C LEU A 201 -13.80 -2.60 -0.87
N ALA A 202 -13.48 -3.85 -1.20
CA ALA A 202 -13.13 -4.85 -0.20
C ALA A 202 -11.72 -4.61 0.37
N ASN A 203 -10.73 -4.39 -0.50
CA ASN A 203 -9.33 -4.41 -0.11
C ASN A 203 -8.73 -3.01 0.18
N ILE A 204 -9.44 -1.91 -0.13
CA ILE A 204 -8.89 -0.56 0.04
C ILE A 204 -9.83 0.31 0.89
N PHE A 205 -11.05 0.56 0.42
CA PHE A 205 -11.90 1.58 0.99
C PHE A 205 -12.55 1.17 2.31
N LEU A 206 -13.27 0.03 2.32
CA LEU A 206 -14.05 -0.37 3.49
C LEU A 206 -13.19 -0.90 4.64
N CYS A 207 -12.04 -1.48 4.38
CA CYS A 207 -11.08 -1.82 5.43
C CYS A 207 -10.59 -0.59 6.18
N ASN A 208 -10.21 0.45 5.47
CA ASN A 208 -9.78 1.70 6.08
C ASN A 208 -10.91 2.34 6.92
N ILE A 209 -12.14 2.35 6.40
CA ILE A 209 -13.32 2.82 7.16
C ILE A 209 -13.50 1.98 8.43
N GLY A 210 -13.39 0.66 8.34
CA GLY A 210 -13.52 -0.25 9.48
C GLY A 210 -12.49 0.02 10.57
N ALA A 211 -11.24 0.27 10.18
CA ALA A 211 -10.19 0.68 11.11
C ALA A 211 -10.55 1.98 11.83
N GLY A 212 -11.02 2.98 11.09
CA GLY A 212 -11.41 4.28 11.64
C GLY A 212 -12.61 4.17 12.60
N ILE A 213 -13.64 3.40 12.24
CA ILE A 213 -14.82 3.16 13.08
C ILE A 213 -14.41 2.45 14.38
N ALA A 214 -13.64 1.36 14.26
CA ALA A 214 -13.18 0.60 15.42
C ALA A 214 -12.38 1.48 16.38
N LEU A 215 -11.47 2.30 15.86
CA LEU A 215 -10.71 3.24 16.69
C LEU A 215 -11.61 4.27 17.35
N GLY A 216 -12.58 4.84 16.63
CA GLY A 216 -13.53 5.80 17.17
C GLY A 216 -14.36 5.22 18.32
N ILE A 217 -14.79 3.96 18.21
CA ILE A 217 -15.48 3.24 19.29
C ILE A 217 -14.57 3.09 20.51
N LEU A 218 -13.32 2.64 20.31
CA LEU A 218 -12.35 2.45 21.39
C LEU A 218 -11.97 3.75 22.08
N GLU A 219 -11.90 4.86 21.34
CA GLU A 219 -11.70 6.21 21.92
C GLU A 219 -12.90 6.64 22.78
N LYS A 220 -14.11 6.41 22.28
CA LYS A 220 -15.35 6.72 23.05
C LYS A 220 -15.46 5.88 24.33
N LEU A 221 -14.97 4.63 24.29
CA LEU A 221 -14.90 3.76 25.48
C LEU A 221 -13.70 4.05 26.38
N ASN A 222 -12.90 5.09 26.07
CA ASN A 222 -11.73 5.52 26.85
C ASN A 222 -10.63 4.44 26.96
N ILE A 223 -10.53 3.53 25.98
CA ILE A 223 -9.53 2.48 25.94
C ILE A 223 -8.20 3.08 25.48
N LYS A 224 -7.24 3.20 26.41
CA LYS A 224 -5.90 3.78 26.17
C LYS A 224 -4.84 2.75 25.78
N SER A 225 -5.10 1.46 25.97
CA SER A 225 -4.16 0.38 25.64
C SER A 225 -3.87 0.36 24.13
N LYS A 226 -2.60 0.55 23.76
CA LYS A 226 -2.18 0.48 22.35
C LYS A 226 -2.49 -0.88 21.72
N MET A 227 -2.28 -1.97 22.48
CA MET A 227 -2.56 -3.32 22.02
C MET A 227 -4.06 -3.53 21.73
N ALA A 228 -4.95 -3.10 22.66
CA ALA A 228 -6.39 -3.20 22.47
C ALA A 228 -6.85 -2.37 21.26
N ARG A 229 -6.27 -1.18 21.05
CA ARG A 229 -6.55 -0.34 19.88
C ARG A 229 -6.11 -1.02 18.58
N CYS A 230 -4.92 -1.62 18.55
CA CYS A 230 -4.45 -2.39 17.40
C CYS A 230 -5.36 -3.58 17.08
N ILE A 231 -5.68 -4.41 18.09
CA ILE A 231 -6.57 -5.57 17.90
C ILE A 231 -7.95 -5.14 17.40
N GLY A 232 -8.53 -4.09 18.00
CA GLY A 232 -9.83 -3.57 17.59
C GLY A 232 -9.84 -3.05 16.15
N MET A 233 -8.78 -2.37 15.73
CA MET A 233 -8.66 -1.90 14.34
C MET A 233 -8.55 -3.08 13.37
N VAL A 234 -7.71 -4.09 13.65
CA VAL A 234 -7.61 -5.30 12.82
C VAL A 234 -8.96 -5.98 12.71
N ALA A 235 -9.69 -6.11 13.81
CA ALA A 235 -11.06 -6.67 13.79
C ALA A 235 -12.00 -5.82 12.92
N GLY A 236 -11.95 -4.49 13.03
CA GLY A 236 -12.70 -3.57 12.19
C GLY A 236 -12.40 -3.75 10.70
N ILE A 237 -11.12 -3.83 10.33
CA ILE A 237 -10.65 -4.10 8.97
C ILE A 237 -11.23 -5.41 8.42
N LEU A 238 -11.08 -6.51 9.14
CA LEU A 238 -11.56 -7.82 8.70
C LEU A 238 -13.08 -7.86 8.53
N LEU A 239 -13.83 -7.31 9.47
CA LEU A 239 -15.28 -7.32 9.43
C LEU A 239 -15.84 -6.43 8.31
N THR A 240 -15.34 -5.21 8.18
CA THR A 240 -15.87 -4.26 7.20
C THR A 240 -15.24 -4.44 5.82
N GLY A 241 -13.94 -4.72 5.72
CA GLY A 241 -13.22 -4.92 4.46
C GLY A 241 -13.52 -6.29 3.87
N VAL A 242 -13.04 -7.36 4.49
CA VAL A 242 -13.13 -8.70 3.90
C VAL A 242 -14.57 -9.15 3.77
N ILE A 243 -15.37 -9.07 4.85
CA ILE A 243 -16.76 -9.55 4.83
C ILE A 243 -17.68 -8.51 4.19
N GLY A 244 -17.79 -7.33 4.79
CA GLY A 244 -18.68 -6.27 4.33
C GLY A 244 -18.36 -5.78 2.93
N GLY A 245 -17.06 -5.59 2.63
CA GLY A 245 -16.59 -5.14 1.33
C GLY A 245 -16.89 -6.12 0.21
N SER A 246 -16.71 -7.42 0.46
CA SER A 246 -17.06 -8.46 -0.51
C SER A 246 -18.56 -8.49 -0.83
N VAL A 247 -19.39 -8.39 0.21
CA VAL A 247 -20.84 -8.34 0.03
C VAL A 247 -21.25 -7.08 -0.76
N MET A 248 -20.72 -5.92 -0.37
CA MET A 248 -21.04 -4.66 -1.04
C MET A 248 -20.54 -4.62 -2.48
N ALA A 249 -19.33 -5.09 -2.75
CA ALA A 249 -18.77 -5.15 -4.09
C ALA A 249 -19.59 -6.04 -5.03
N ASN A 250 -19.98 -7.22 -4.55
CA ASN A 250 -20.87 -8.11 -5.31
C ASN A 250 -22.24 -7.48 -5.54
N TYR A 251 -22.83 -6.83 -4.53
CA TYR A 251 -24.10 -6.14 -4.67
C TYR A 251 -24.03 -5.03 -5.71
N ILE A 252 -23.03 -4.15 -5.62
CA ILE A 252 -22.84 -3.04 -6.57
C ILE A 252 -22.59 -3.59 -7.97
N GLY A 253 -21.69 -4.56 -8.13
CA GLY A 253 -21.43 -5.19 -9.42
C GLY A 253 -22.67 -5.79 -10.06
N ASN A 254 -23.37 -6.63 -9.32
CA ASN A 254 -24.50 -7.40 -9.86
C ASN A 254 -25.81 -6.59 -9.99
N LYS A 255 -26.09 -5.68 -9.06
CA LYS A 255 -27.37 -4.97 -9.03
C LYS A 255 -27.35 -3.56 -9.63
N LEU A 256 -26.17 -2.91 -9.64
CA LEU A 256 -26.06 -1.53 -10.12
C LEU A 256 -25.28 -1.43 -11.43
N ILE A 257 -24.14 -2.13 -11.55
CA ILE A 257 -23.26 -1.98 -12.71
C ILE A 257 -23.68 -2.88 -13.87
N ASN A 258 -23.84 -4.18 -13.62
CA ASN A 258 -24.16 -5.14 -14.67
C ASN A 258 -25.49 -4.82 -15.37
N PRO A 259 -26.61 -4.52 -14.69
CA PRO A 259 -27.87 -4.22 -15.38
C PRO A 259 -27.82 -2.92 -16.19
N VAL A 260 -27.07 -1.92 -15.73
CA VAL A 260 -27.00 -0.60 -16.37
C VAL A 260 -26.00 -0.55 -17.52
N ILE A 261 -24.79 -1.12 -17.29
CA ILE A 261 -23.68 -0.99 -18.24
C ILE A 261 -23.51 -2.26 -19.08
N PHE A 262 -23.76 -3.44 -18.50
CA PHE A 262 -23.48 -4.75 -19.11
C PHE A 262 -24.72 -5.65 -19.10
N LYS A 263 -25.77 -5.26 -19.84
CA LYS A 263 -27.14 -5.81 -19.82
C LYS A 263 -27.25 -7.34 -19.86
N ASP A 264 -26.31 -8.02 -20.54
CA ASP A 264 -26.34 -9.47 -20.77
C ASP A 264 -25.48 -10.27 -19.78
N LYS A 265 -24.91 -9.61 -18.75
CA LYS A 265 -24.05 -10.31 -17.82
C LYS A 265 -24.83 -10.97 -16.69
N THR A 266 -24.61 -12.28 -16.52
CA THR A 266 -25.16 -13.06 -15.40
C THR A 266 -24.57 -12.62 -14.07
N GLU A 267 -25.33 -12.80 -12.98
CA GLU A 267 -24.83 -12.54 -11.63
C GLU A 267 -23.63 -13.44 -11.30
N GLU A 268 -22.59 -12.83 -10.78
CA GLU A 268 -21.36 -13.52 -10.38
C GLU A 268 -21.04 -13.19 -8.93
N LYS A 269 -20.53 -14.17 -8.20
CA LYS A 269 -20.14 -14.00 -6.80
C LYS A 269 -18.63 -14.15 -6.66
N ARG A 270 -17.95 -13.03 -6.47
CA ARG A 270 -16.55 -13.00 -6.08
C ARG A 270 -16.43 -13.28 -4.57
N THR A 271 -15.73 -14.35 -4.19
CA THR A 271 -15.49 -14.71 -2.79
C THR A 271 -14.11 -14.26 -2.35
N PRO A 272 -13.91 -13.85 -1.07
CA PRO A 272 -12.60 -13.54 -0.52
C PRO A 272 -11.66 -14.75 -0.61
N GLU A 273 -10.40 -14.47 -0.90
CA GLU A 273 -9.31 -15.44 -0.96
C GLU A 273 -8.20 -15.09 0.02
N LEU A 274 -7.30 -16.05 0.27
CA LEU A 274 -6.15 -15.84 1.13
C LEU A 274 -5.25 -14.68 0.64
N LEU A 275 -5.16 -14.51 -0.69
CA LEU A 275 -4.43 -13.39 -1.28
C LEU A 275 -5.11 -12.04 -1.01
N ASP A 276 -6.44 -11.98 -1.01
CA ASP A 276 -7.16 -10.77 -0.60
C ASP A 276 -6.84 -10.44 0.86
N LEU A 277 -6.80 -11.46 1.75
CA LEU A 277 -6.40 -11.26 3.13
C LEU A 277 -4.95 -10.75 3.27
N SER A 278 -4.05 -11.21 2.41
CA SER A 278 -2.66 -10.73 2.42
C SER A 278 -2.51 -9.29 1.90
N LEU A 279 -3.44 -8.82 1.07
CA LEU A 279 -3.49 -7.43 0.63
C LEU A 279 -3.87 -6.48 1.78
N HIS A 280 -4.58 -6.96 2.80
CA HIS A 280 -4.83 -6.21 4.04
C HIS A 280 -3.60 -6.06 4.95
N THR A 281 -2.42 -6.50 4.49
CA THR A 281 -1.15 -6.19 5.17
C THR A 281 -0.87 -4.68 5.17
N ASP A 282 -1.43 -3.91 4.22
CA ASP A 282 -1.40 -2.44 4.25
C ASP A 282 -2.24 -1.86 5.41
N ASP A 283 -3.30 -2.54 5.79
CA ASP A 283 -4.13 -2.17 6.94
C ASP A 283 -3.41 -2.47 8.25
N ILE A 284 -2.63 -3.55 8.30
CA ILE A 284 -1.66 -3.80 9.39
C ILE A 284 -0.62 -2.68 9.39
N ALA A 285 -0.28 -2.12 8.22
CA ALA A 285 0.55 -0.94 8.11
C ALA A 285 -0.13 0.31 8.69
N THR A 286 -1.43 0.48 8.50
CA THR A 286 -2.21 1.55 9.11
C THR A 286 -2.28 1.38 10.64
N VAL A 287 -2.44 0.15 11.12
CA VAL A 287 -2.29 -0.20 12.54
C VAL A 287 -0.88 0.10 13.04
N SER A 288 0.11 -0.08 12.19
CA SER A 288 1.51 0.25 12.47
C SER A 288 1.78 1.76 12.46
N LEU A 289 1.07 2.54 11.66
CA LEU A 289 1.08 4.02 11.75
C LEU A 289 0.63 4.49 13.13
N LEU A 290 -0.34 3.81 13.74
CA LEU A 290 -0.74 4.05 15.14
C LEU A 290 0.34 3.64 16.13
N SER A 291 1.15 2.66 15.80
CA SER A 291 2.32 2.23 16.59
C SER A 291 3.59 3.03 16.29
N GLY A 292 3.58 3.89 15.25
CA GLY A 292 4.69 4.72 14.82
C GLY A 292 5.56 4.12 13.72
N LEU A 293 5.15 3.05 13.06
CA LEU A 293 5.96 2.37 12.04
C LEU A 293 5.76 3.01 10.64
N LYS A 294 6.29 4.19 10.42
CA LYS A 294 6.16 4.94 9.13
C LYS A 294 6.85 4.24 7.93
N TRP A 295 7.72 3.26 8.17
CA TRP A 295 8.45 2.55 7.12
C TRP A 295 7.58 1.66 6.23
N ILE A 296 6.33 1.38 6.63
CA ILE A 296 5.40 0.55 5.86
C ILE A 296 4.68 1.35 4.76
N GLU A 297 4.44 2.65 4.97
CA GLU A 297 3.81 3.52 3.96
C GLU A 297 4.45 3.40 2.57
N PRO A 298 5.78 3.31 2.41
CA PRO A 298 6.42 3.06 1.12
C PRO A 298 6.03 1.77 0.41
N SER A 299 5.52 0.76 1.11
CA SER A 299 5.10 -0.51 0.49
C SER A 299 3.72 -0.46 -0.19
N LEU A 300 2.90 0.54 0.13
CA LEU A 300 1.55 0.70 -0.42
C LEU A 300 1.48 0.65 -1.96
N PRO A 301 2.40 1.29 -2.73
CA PRO A 301 2.39 1.17 -4.18
C PRO A 301 2.49 -0.28 -4.67
N ILE A 302 3.23 -1.15 -3.96
CA ILE A 302 3.36 -2.57 -4.32
C ILE A 302 2.03 -3.27 -4.11
N LEU A 303 1.41 -3.10 -2.94
CA LEU A 303 0.14 -3.75 -2.60
C LEU A 303 -0.99 -3.30 -3.54
N TYR A 304 -1.10 -2.00 -3.77
CA TYR A 304 -2.12 -1.47 -4.69
C TYR A 304 -1.85 -1.82 -6.17
N SER A 305 -0.58 -2.09 -6.54
CA SER A 305 -0.27 -2.63 -7.88
C SER A 305 -0.81 -4.05 -8.06
N ILE A 306 -0.81 -4.88 -7.02
CA ILE A 306 -1.39 -6.22 -7.08
C ILE A 306 -2.90 -6.11 -7.31
N SER A 307 -3.59 -5.21 -6.58
CA SER A 307 -5.02 -4.93 -6.78
C SER A 307 -5.30 -4.42 -8.20
N GLY A 308 -4.48 -3.50 -8.71
CA GLY A 308 -4.59 -2.98 -10.08
C GLY A 308 -4.35 -4.07 -11.14
N TYR A 309 -3.34 -4.91 -10.94
CA TYR A 309 -3.07 -6.04 -11.84
C TYR A 309 -4.26 -7.02 -11.90
N ARG A 310 -4.82 -7.40 -10.73
CA ARG A 310 -6.01 -8.28 -10.67
C ARG A 310 -7.21 -7.68 -11.40
N ALA A 311 -7.46 -6.39 -11.20
CA ALA A 311 -8.48 -5.67 -11.93
C ALA A 311 -8.20 -5.66 -13.44
N GLY A 312 -6.94 -5.45 -13.85
CA GLY A 312 -6.51 -5.42 -15.24
C GLY A 312 -6.68 -6.74 -15.99
N ILE A 313 -6.42 -7.87 -15.33
CA ILE A 313 -6.68 -9.20 -15.91
C ILE A 313 -8.17 -9.60 -15.83
N GLY A 314 -8.99 -8.89 -15.06
CA GLY A 314 -10.39 -9.25 -14.82
C GLY A 314 -10.51 -10.55 -14.03
N TYR A 315 -9.75 -10.66 -12.92
CA TYR A 315 -9.69 -11.88 -12.13
C TYR A 315 -11.05 -12.28 -11.56
N ARG A 316 -11.42 -13.55 -11.75
CA ARG A 316 -12.63 -14.15 -11.17
C ARG A 316 -12.31 -15.56 -10.68
N ASN A 317 -12.54 -15.83 -9.39
CA ASN A 317 -12.21 -17.12 -8.80
C ASN A 317 -13.21 -18.24 -9.13
N ASP A 318 -14.41 -17.91 -9.52
CA ASP A 318 -15.44 -18.83 -9.95
C ASP A 318 -15.30 -19.27 -11.41
N LYS A 319 -14.74 -18.43 -12.27
CA LYS A 319 -14.58 -18.69 -13.71
C LYS A 319 -13.23 -19.30 -14.11
N ASN A 320 -12.22 -19.27 -13.25
CA ASN A 320 -10.88 -19.65 -13.63
C ASN A 320 -10.53 -21.07 -13.14
N PRO A 321 -10.67 -22.14 -13.99
CA PRO A 321 -10.26 -23.48 -13.60
C PRO A 321 -8.78 -23.59 -13.25
N LYS A 322 -7.93 -22.64 -13.72
CA LYS A 322 -6.52 -22.52 -13.33
C LYS A 322 -6.33 -21.93 -11.91
N SER A 323 -7.32 -21.22 -11.37
CA SER A 323 -7.25 -20.73 -9.99
C SER A 323 -7.28 -21.87 -8.96
N LYS A 324 -7.83 -23.03 -9.33
CA LYS A 324 -7.78 -24.25 -8.50
C LYS A 324 -6.36 -24.80 -8.32
N HIS A 325 -5.43 -24.44 -9.19
CA HIS A 325 -4.03 -24.89 -9.14
C HIS A 325 -3.06 -23.90 -8.48
N ILE A 326 -3.49 -22.67 -8.19
CA ILE A 326 -2.74 -21.76 -7.32
C ILE A 326 -3.21 -21.99 -5.86
N LYS A 327 -3.36 -23.24 -5.46
CA LYS A 327 -3.18 -23.58 -4.05
C LYS A 327 -1.69 -23.41 -3.81
N VAL A 328 -1.33 -22.32 -3.14
CA VAL A 328 0.00 -22.14 -2.57
C VAL A 328 0.32 -23.43 -1.81
N SER A 329 1.13 -24.28 -2.39
CA SER A 329 1.91 -25.23 -1.62
C SER A 329 2.82 -24.35 -0.75
N ALA A 330 2.50 -24.31 0.54
CA ALA A 330 3.27 -23.68 1.58
C ALA A 330 4.70 -24.25 1.60
#